data_11f93f257fe145ae6814712194ec20a4
#
_entry.id   11f93f257fe145ae6814712194ec20a4
#
_cell.length_a   1.000
_cell.length_b   1.000
_cell.length_c   1.000
_cell.angle_alpha   90.00
_cell.angle_beta   90.00
_cell.angle_gamma   90.00
#
_symmetry.space_group_name_H-M   'P 1'
#
loop_
_entity.id
_entity.type
_entity.pdbx_description
1 polymer ?
#
loop_
_entity_poly.entity_id
_entity_poly.type
_entity_poly.pdbx_seq_one_letter_code
_entity_poly.pdbx_strand_id
1 'polypeptide(L)'
;MYKKNILAITIAAIFFIGAGCGSNLPEEQNVDYEKDVKPLIESKGNAKVRGSCNIIEEKSTCMDFIGEVYTEDRMRLSCAEGKFSLDACPYSDLGGCQATPGTIAESIVWSYNYGGEPITAEEAGYQAKACNALGMAKWVLPTDLLNK
;
A
#
# COMPACT_ATOMS: atom_id res chain seq x y z
N MET A 1 37.09 63.18 -16.49
CA MET A 1 37.58 62.52 -15.24
C MET A 1 36.52 61.58 -14.70
N TYR A 2 36.61 60.29 -15.06
CA TYR A 2 35.70 59.24 -14.54
C TYR A 2 36.41 58.45 -13.45
N LYS A 3 35.96 58.55 -12.21
CA LYS A 3 36.42 57.71 -11.11
C LYS A 3 35.76 56.35 -11.20
N LYS A 4 36.53 55.28 -11.46
CA LYS A 4 36.11 53.88 -11.39
C LYS A 4 36.04 53.45 -9.92
N ASN A 5 34.84 53.23 -9.44
CA ASN A 5 34.63 52.55 -8.16
C ASN A 5 34.69 51.04 -8.42
N ILE A 6 35.71 50.40 -7.88
CA ILE A 6 35.89 48.96 -7.88
C ILE A 6 35.11 48.44 -6.65
N LEU A 7 33.97 47.81 -6.91
CA LEU A 7 33.19 47.13 -5.87
C LEU A 7 33.80 45.74 -5.63
N ALA A 8 34.44 45.56 -4.50
CA ALA A 8 34.96 44.27 -4.10
C ALA A 8 33.77 43.38 -3.63
N ILE A 9 33.45 42.34 -4.43
CA ILE A 9 32.46 41.35 -4.07
C ILE A 9 33.17 40.31 -3.22
N THR A 10 32.91 40.32 -1.92
CA THR A 10 33.34 39.29 -0.98
C THR A 10 32.40 38.10 -1.13
N ILE A 11 32.87 37.01 -1.75
CA ILE A 11 32.14 35.75 -1.82
C ILE A 11 32.30 35.04 -0.46
N ALA A 12 31.26 35.11 0.34
CA ALA A 12 31.14 34.30 1.57
C ALA A 12 30.83 32.86 1.14
N ALA A 13 31.82 31.98 1.22
CA ALA A 13 31.66 30.55 1.06
C ALA A 13 30.87 30.01 2.29
N ILE A 14 29.57 29.76 2.10
CA ILE A 14 28.75 29.08 3.10
C ILE A 14 29.09 27.59 3.01
N PHE A 15 29.90 27.12 3.94
CA PHE A 15 30.07 25.69 4.20
C PHE A 15 28.75 25.14 4.72
N PHE A 16 27.97 24.48 3.88
CA PHE A 16 26.92 23.58 4.32
C PHE A 16 27.59 22.39 5.00
N ILE A 17 27.68 22.43 6.31
CA ILE A 17 27.94 21.28 7.12
C ILE A 17 26.69 20.40 6.97
N GLY A 18 26.74 19.41 6.10
CA GLY A 18 25.74 18.38 5.98
C GLY A 18 25.64 17.67 7.34
N ALA A 19 24.64 18.04 8.13
CA ALA A 19 24.20 17.21 9.25
C ALA A 19 23.68 15.92 8.63
N GLY A 20 24.57 14.92 8.54
CA GLY A 20 24.16 13.55 8.25
C GLY A 20 23.11 13.19 9.28
N CYS A 21 21.89 12.82 8.83
CA CYS A 21 20.93 12.11 9.65
C CYS A 21 21.58 10.76 10.02
N GLY A 22 22.45 10.77 11.01
CA GLY A 22 22.84 9.57 11.71
C GLY A 22 21.59 9.10 12.44
N SER A 23 20.93 8.09 11.91
CA SER A 23 19.83 7.41 12.58
C SER A 23 20.42 6.66 13.77
N ASN A 24 20.58 7.34 14.89
CA ASN A 24 20.71 6.69 16.19
C ASN A 24 19.32 6.12 16.54
N LEU A 25 18.89 5.07 15.83
CA LEU A 25 17.77 4.26 16.29
C LEU A 25 18.22 3.56 17.57
N PRO A 26 17.40 3.56 18.61
CA PRO A 26 17.67 2.79 19.81
C PRO A 26 17.97 1.33 19.45
N GLU A 27 18.91 0.72 20.13
CA GLU A 27 19.37 -0.67 19.87
C GLU A 27 18.20 -1.67 19.90
N GLU A 28 17.10 -1.35 20.60
CA GLU A 28 15.85 -2.12 20.67
C GLU A 28 15.05 -2.14 19.34
N GLN A 29 15.39 -1.31 18.35
CA GLN A 29 14.74 -1.26 17.04
C GLN A 29 15.57 -1.94 15.93
N ASN A 30 16.64 -2.61 16.29
CA ASN A 30 17.43 -3.37 15.33
C ASN A 30 16.73 -4.71 15.04
N VAL A 31 15.74 -4.66 14.13
CA VAL A 31 14.94 -5.81 13.72
C VAL A 31 15.82 -6.72 12.83
N ASP A 32 16.08 -7.93 13.27
CA ASP A 32 16.77 -8.94 12.48
C ASP A 32 15.81 -9.51 11.43
N TYR A 33 16.04 -9.18 10.15
CA TYR A 33 15.17 -9.60 9.06
C TYR A 33 14.99 -11.12 8.99
N GLU A 34 16.04 -11.90 9.12
CA GLU A 34 15.98 -13.37 9.01
C GLU A 34 15.26 -14.01 10.20
N LYS A 35 15.38 -13.42 11.37
CA LYS A 35 14.85 -13.96 12.62
C LYS A 35 13.46 -13.42 12.94
N ASP A 36 13.24 -12.11 12.74
CA ASP A 36 12.05 -11.45 13.24
C ASP A 36 11.01 -11.16 12.13
N VAL A 37 11.45 -10.94 10.89
CA VAL A 37 10.57 -10.54 9.77
C VAL A 37 10.27 -11.71 8.84
N LYS A 38 11.28 -12.46 8.42
CA LYS A 38 11.13 -13.55 7.45
C LYS A 38 10.14 -14.64 7.90
N PRO A 39 10.15 -15.13 9.16
CA PRO A 39 9.17 -16.10 9.62
C PRO A 39 7.73 -15.56 9.59
N LEU A 40 7.55 -14.26 9.82
CA LEU A 40 6.24 -13.61 9.77
C LEU A 40 5.72 -13.51 8.33
N ILE A 41 6.60 -13.22 7.37
CA ILE A 41 6.23 -13.14 5.94
C ILE A 41 5.92 -14.54 5.39
N GLU A 42 6.68 -15.56 5.81
CA GLU A 42 6.50 -16.95 5.38
C GLU A 42 5.35 -17.67 6.13
N SER A 43 4.81 -17.08 7.21
CA SER A 43 3.66 -17.64 7.91
C SER A 43 2.43 -17.61 7.01
N LYS A 44 1.71 -18.75 6.90
CA LYS A 44 0.45 -18.81 6.18
C LYS A 44 -0.60 -18.01 6.96
N GLY A 45 -0.96 -16.82 6.46
CA GLY A 45 -2.04 -16.02 7.02
C GLY A 45 -3.37 -16.78 6.96
N ASN A 46 -4.22 -16.54 7.95
CA ASN A 46 -5.61 -17.02 7.92
C ASN A 46 -6.36 -16.22 6.85
N ALA A 47 -6.93 -16.88 5.85
CA ALA A 47 -7.62 -16.24 4.71
C ALA A 47 -8.93 -15.49 5.09
N LYS A 48 -9.18 -15.27 6.38
CA LYS A 48 -10.37 -14.55 6.85
C LYS A 48 -10.18 -13.05 6.74
N VAL A 49 -11.13 -12.38 6.07
CA VAL A 49 -11.20 -10.91 6.04
C VAL A 49 -11.35 -10.37 7.46
N ARG A 50 -10.49 -9.42 7.83
CA ARG A 50 -10.44 -8.77 9.14
C ARG A 50 -11.20 -7.45 9.17
N GLY A 51 -11.42 -6.86 8.00
CA GLY A 51 -12.14 -5.64 7.78
C GLY A 51 -11.93 -5.14 6.35
N SER A 52 -12.63 -4.10 5.97
CA SER A 52 -12.57 -3.53 4.63
C SER A 52 -12.56 -2.00 4.65
N CYS A 53 -12.08 -1.45 3.55
CA CYS A 53 -12.15 -0.03 3.24
C CYS A 53 -12.92 0.17 1.93
N ASN A 54 -14.13 0.65 2.01
CA ASN A 54 -15.00 0.87 0.87
C ASN A 54 -14.87 2.31 0.36
N ILE A 55 -14.36 2.46 -0.85
CA ILE A 55 -14.25 3.72 -1.61
C ILE A 55 -14.97 3.62 -2.96
N ILE A 56 -15.99 2.76 -3.06
CA ILE A 56 -16.75 2.52 -4.30
C ILE A 56 -17.44 3.81 -4.77
N GLU A 57 -17.98 4.62 -3.86
CA GLU A 57 -18.69 5.86 -4.21
C GLU A 57 -17.77 6.88 -4.90
N GLU A 58 -16.46 6.85 -4.61
CA GLU A 58 -15.49 7.77 -5.20
C GLU A 58 -14.70 7.13 -6.35
N LYS A 59 -14.20 5.90 -6.17
CA LYS A 59 -13.19 5.29 -7.07
C LYS A 59 -13.57 3.90 -7.59
N SER A 60 -14.79 3.43 -7.33
CA SER A 60 -15.24 2.10 -7.75
C SER A 60 -14.32 0.95 -7.31
N THR A 61 -13.71 1.10 -6.13
CA THR A 61 -12.85 0.08 -5.52
C THR A 61 -13.18 -0.14 -4.05
N CYS A 62 -12.84 -1.31 -3.54
CA CYS A 62 -12.92 -1.63 -2.12
C CYS A 62 -11.74 -2.53 -1.76
N MET A 63 -11.12 -2.32 -0.60
CA MET A 63 -10.00 -3.11 -0.13
C MET A 63 -10.39 -4.00 1.05
N ASP A 64 -10.15 -5.30 0.93
CA ASP A 64 -10.20 -6.25 2.03
C ASP A 64 -8.83 -6.39 2.69
N PHE A 65 -8.80 -6.30 4.01
CA PHE A 65 -7.64 -6.57 4.84
C PHE A 65 -7.71 -8.00 5.39
N ILE A 66 -6.73 -8.83 5.08
CA ILE A 66 -6.74 -10.27 5.41
C ILE A 66 -5.61 -10.59 6.39
N GLY A 67 -4.41 -10.15 6.12
CA GLY A 67 -3.22 -10.47 6.89
C GLY A 67 -3.23 -9.97 8.34
N GLU A 68 -2.49 -10.64 9.20
CA GLU A 68 -2.48 -10.38 10.66
C GLU A 68 -1.88 -9.04 11.06
N VAL A 69 -1.08 -8.40 10.19
CA VAL A 69 -0.54 -7.06 10.45
C VAL A 69 -1.61 -5.98 10.49
N TYR A 70 -2.79 -6.26 9.93
CA TYR A 70 -3.91 -5.32 9.89
C TYR A 70 -4.71 -5.38 11.19
N THR A 71 -4.29 -4.61 12.20
CA THR A 71 -5.09 -4.32 13.39
C THR A 71 -6.21 -3.34 13.03
N GLU A 72 -7.27 -3.29 13.83
CA GLU A 72 -8.39 -2.37 13.59
C GLU A 72 -7.93 -0.91 13.45
N ASP A 73 -7.04 -0.45 14.34
CA ASP A 73 -6.50 0.91 14.27
C ASP A 73 -5.74 1.18 12.97
N ARG A 74 -4.92 0.22 12.52
CA ARG A 74 -4.20 0.34 11.25
C ARG A 74 -5.14 0.36 10.05
N MET A 75 -6.17 -0.49 10.05
CA MET A 75 -7.18 -0.52 8.98
C MET A 75 -7.94 0.80 8.92
N ARG A 76 -8.36 1.35 10.07
CA ARG A 76 -9.03 2.66 10.14
C ARG A 76 -8.14 3.79 9.62
N LEU A 77 -6.87 3.81 9.99
CA LEU A 77 -5.89 4.80 9.50
C LEU A 77 -5.66 4.66 7.99
N SER A 78 -5.59 3.43 7.47
CA SER A 78 -5.42 3.17 6.03
C SER A 78 -6.68 3.50 5.22
N CYS A 79 -7.84 3.60 5.87
CA CYS A 79 -9.15 3.91 5.26
C CYS A 79 -9.58 5.36 5.49
N ALA A 80 -8.65 6.32 5.48
CA ALA A 80 -8.94 7.72 5.78
C ALA A 80 -9.90 8.38 4.75
N GLU A 81 -9.89 7.92 3.51
CA GLU A 81 -10.71 8.44 2.41
C GLU A 81 -11.97 7.61 2.12
N GLY A 82 -12.22 6.55 2.90
CA GLY A 82 -13.30 5.60 2.64
C GLY A 82 -14.16 5.28 3.86
N LYS A 83 -15.07 4.35 3.67
CA LYS A 83 -15.93 3.80 4.73
C LYS A 83 -15.32 2.51 5.26
N PHE A 84 -14.74 2.57 6.47
CA PHE A 84 -14.24 1.39 7.17
C PHE A 84 -15.39 0.50 7.66
N SER A 85 -15.25 -0.83 7.50
CA SER A 85 -16.13 -1.86 8.07
C SER A 85 -15.30 -3.04 8.59
N LEU A 86 -15.86 -3.81 9.51
CA LEU A 86 -15.35 -5.13 9.90
C LEU A 86 -15.86 -6.24 8.98
N ASP A 87 -16.85 -5.95 8.14
CA ASP A 87 -17.32 -6.87 7.11
C ASP A 87 -16.43 -6.81 5.87
N ALA A 88 -16.47 -7.86 5.05
CA ALA A 88 -15.80 -7.90 3.77
C ALA A 88 -16.40 -6.90 2.77
N CYS A 89 -15.63 -6.55 1.75
CA CYS A 89 -16.11 -5.79 0.60
C CYS A 89 -17.31 -6.48 -0.08
N PRO A 90 -18.19 -5.72 -0.75
CA PRO A 90 -19.25 -6.28 -1.58
C PRO A 90 -18.69 -7.22 -2.66
N TYR A 91 -19.51 -8.13 -3.16
CA TYR A 91 -19.13 -9.02 -4.25
C TYR A 91 -18.74 -8.22 -5.50
N SER A 92 -17.64 -8.61 -6.15
CA SER A 92 -17.17 -8.03 -7.41
C SER A 92 -17.21 -9.06 -8.54
N ASP A 93 -17.93 -8.72 -9.64
CA ASP A 93 -17.92 -9.53 -10.86
C ASP A 93 -16.63 -9.37 -11.67
N LEU A 94 -15.90 -8.25 -11.48
CA LEU A 94 -14.67 -7.95 -12.23
C LEU A 94 -13.43 -8.63 -11.63
N GLY A 95 -13.45 -8.92 -10.33
CA GLY A 95 -12.31 -9.46 -9.60
C GLY A 95 -11.51 -8.40 -8.85
N GLY A 96 -10.35 -8.82 -8.35
CA GLY A 96 -9.47 -7.95 -7.54
C GLY A 96 -8.03 -8.41 -7.56
N CYS A 97 -7.14 -7.48 -7.19
CA CYS A 97 -5.72 -7.77 -7.05
C CYS A 97 -5.41 -8.18 -5.61
N GLN A 98 -5.09 -9.46 -5.42
CA GLN A 98 -4.63 -10.02 -4.15
C GLN A 98 -3.12 -9.78 -4.03
N ALA A 99 -2.73 -8.95 -3.09
CA ALA A 99 -1.33 -8.68 -2.76
C ALA A 99 -0.84 -9.66 -1.70
N THR A 100 0.38 -10.13 -1.84
CA THR A 100 1.10 -11.01 -0.90
C THR A 100 0.24 -12.17 -0.36
N PRO A 101 -0.34 -13.00 -1.25
CA PRO A 101 -1.25 -14.08 -0.86
C PRO A 101 -0.60 -15.07 0.10
N GLY A 102 -1.33 -15.44 1.15
CA GLY A 102 -0.89 -16.40 2.17
C GLY A 102 0.10 -15.84 3.19
N THR A 103 0.34 -14.52 3.21
CA THR A 103 1.22 -13.87 4.20
C THR A 103 0.42 -13.07 5.23
N ILE A 104 1.13 -12.62 6.27
CA ILE A 104 0.53 -11.76 7.31
C ILE A 104 0.15 -10.35 6.80
N ALA A 105 0.61 -9.96 5.61
CA ALA A 105 0.32 -8.66 4.97
C ALA A 105 -0.65 -8.80 3.79
N GLU A 106 -1.39 -9.92 3.70
CA GLU A 106 -2.32 -10.18 2.61
C GLU A 106 -3.47 -9.18 2.59
N SER A 107 -3.75 -8.63 1.40
CA SER A 107 -4.90 -7.76 1.15
C SER A 107 -5.43 -7.96 -0.28
N ILE A 108 -6.68 -7.57 -0.54
CA ILE A 108 -7.28 -7.64 -1.88
C ILE A 108 -7.91 -6.29 -2.19
N VAL A 109 -7.59 -5.71 -3.33
CA VAL A 109 -8.27 -4.54 -3.88
C VAL A 109 -9.23 -5.00 -4.97
N TRP A 110 -10.53 -4.93 -4.67
CA TRP A 110 -11.62 -5.28 -5.59
C TRP A 110 -11.96 -4.12 -6.51
N SER A 111 -12.30 -4.42 -7.76
CA SER A 111 -12.71 -3.47 -8.80
C SER A 111 -14.19 -3.64 -9.12
N TYR A 112 -14.92 -2.54 -9.34
CA TYR A 112 -16.36 -2.56 -9.58
C TYR A 112 -16.74 -1.82 -10.86
N ASN A 113 -17.79 -2.32 -11.55
CA ASN A 113 -18.38 -1.69 -12.72
C ASN A 113 -19.45 -0.63 -12.38
N TYR A 114 -19.47 -0.22 -11.11
CA TYR A 114 -20.37 0.83 -10.57
C TYR A 114 -19.63 1.67 -9.54
N GLY A 115 -20.18 2.83 -9.19
CA GLY A 115 -19.59 3.79 -8.25
C GLY A 115 -19.19 5.09 -8.93
N GLY A 116 -18.21 5.80 -8.34
CA GLY A 116 -17.80 7.12 -8.83
C GLY A 116 -17.02 7.09 -10.13
N GLU A 117 -16.14 6.09 -10.31
CA GLU A 117 -15.33 5.87 -11.50
C GLU A 117 -15.48 4.40 -11.96
N PRO A 118 -16.62 4.01 -12.59
CA PRO A 118 -16.90 2.62 -12.94
C PRO A 118 -15.82 2.02 -13.84
N ILE A 119 -15.31 0.85 -13.44
CA ILE A 119 -14.27 0.13 -14.16
C ILE A 119 -14.92 -0.78 -15.19
N THR A 120 -14.51 -0.69 -16.45
CA THR A 120 -14.97 -1.58 -17.52
C THR A 120 -14.30 -2.94 -17.44
N ALA A 121 -14.87 -3.96 -18.08
CA ALA A 121 -14.26 -5.29 -18.17
C ALA A 121 -12.90 -5.26 -18.91
N GLU A 122 -12.72 -4.35 -19.86
CA GLU A 122 -11.44 -4.15 -20.55
C GLU A 122 -10.38 -3.58 -19.61
N GLU A 123 -10.72 -2.54 -18.83
CA GLU A 123 -9.84 -1.95 -17.83
C GLU A 123 -9.48 -2.94 -16.73
N ALA A 124 -10.45 -3.74 -16.27
CA ALA A 124 -10.19 -4.83 -15.33
C ALA A 124 -9.20 -5.85 -15.91
N GLY A 125 -9.29 -6.14 -17.22
CA GLY A 125 -8.32 -6.97 -17.93
C GLY A 125 -6.90 -6.40 -17.94
N TYR A 126 -6.74 -5.07 -18.05
CA TYR A 126 -5.44 -4.40 -17.92
C TYR A 126 -4.93 -4.41 -16.47
N GLN A 127 -5.82 -4.19 -15.51
CA GLN A 127 -5.49 -4.29 -14.09
C GLN A 127 -5.03 -5.70 -13.71
N ALA A 128 -5.70 -6.74 -14.23
CA ALA A 128 -5.33 -8.13 -14.01
C ALA A 128 -3.92 -8.45 -14.54
N LYS A 129 -3.58 -7.95 -15.75
CA LYS A 129 -2.24 -8.10 -16.31
C LYS A 129 -1.19 -7.39 -15.47
N ALA A 130 -1.46 -6.17 -15.05
CA ALA A 130 -0.57 -5.38 -14.20
C ALA A 130 -0.37 -6.06 -12.83
N CYS A 131 -1.46 -6.51 -12.20
CA CYS A 131 -1.41 -7.23 -10.92
C CYS A 131 -0.55 -8.50 -11.02
N ASN A 132 -0.80 -9.34 -12.02
CA ASN A 132 -0.07 -10.60 -12.21
C ASN A 132 1.40 -10.39 -12.64
N ALA A 133 1.76 -9.21 -13.13
CA ALA A 133 3.16 -8.87 -13.43
C ALA A 133 3.97 -8.55 -12.15
N LEU A 134 3.30 -8.25 -11.03
CA LEU A 134 3.94 -8.08 -9.73
C LEU A 134 4.23 -9.47 -9.16
N GLY A 135 5.49 -9.85 -8.97
CA GLY A 135 5.90 -11.20 -8.58
C GLY A 135 5.28 -11.73 -7.27
N MET A 136 4.65 -10.87 -6.48
CA MET A 136 4.00 -11.20 -5.20
C MET A 136 2.51 -10.79 -5.17
N ALA A 137 1.87 -10.69 -6.31
CA ALA A 137 0.45 -10.41 -6.42
C ALA A 137 -0.22 -11.35 -7.43
N LYS A 138 -1.53 -11.52 -7.30
CA LYS A 138 -2.34 -12.37 -8.17
C LYS A 138 -3.72 -11.75 -8.34
N TRP A 139 -4.21 -11.69 -9.60
CA TRP A 139 -5.61 -11.37 -9.84
C TRP A 139 -6.50 -12.54 -9.48
N VAL A 140 -7.55 -12.29 -8.70
CA VAL A 140 -8.48 -13.30 -8.20
C VAL A 140 -9.93 -12.89 -8.48
N LEU A 141 -10.79 -13.87 -8.67
CA LEU A 141 -12.23 -13.73 -8.60
C LEU A 141 -12.71 -14.12 -7.21
N PRO A 142 -13.86 -13.61 -6.72
CA PRO A 142 -14.38 -14.01 -5.40
C PRO A 142 -14.59 -15.52 -5.29
N THR A 143 -14.94 -16.19 -6.38
CA THR A 143 -15.11 -17.65 -6.44
C THR A 143 -13.82 -18.44 -6.20
N ASP A 144 -12.65 -17.84 -6.50
CA ASP A 144 -11.35 -18.48 -6.28
C ASP A 144 -11.01 -18.58 -4.79
N LEU A 145 -11.64 -17.75 -3.96
CA LEU A 145 -11.42 -17.71 -2.51
C LEU A 145 -12.33 -18.69 -1.75
N LEU A 146 -13.43 -19.11 -2.35
CA LEU A 146 -14.41 -20.04 -1.75
C LEU A 146 -13.91 -21.50 -1.73
N ASN A 147 -12.91 -21.83 -2.52
CA ASN A 147 -12.40 -23.19 -2.74
C ASN A 147 -11.06 -23.48 -2.03
N LYS A 148 -10.71 -22.67 -1.01
CA LYS A 148 -9.47 -22.88 -0.24
C LYS A 148 -9.70 -23.50 1.13
#